data_e56c962f877cc3d22c04845ee9624fdd
#
_entry.id   e56c962f877cc3d22c04845ee9624fdd
#
_cell.length_a   1.000
_cell.length_b   1.000
_cell.length_c   1.000
_cell.angle_alpha   90.00
_cell.angle_beta   90.00
_cell.angle_gamma   90.00
#
_symmetry.space_group_name_H-M   'P 1'
#
loop_
_entity.id
_entity.type
_entity.pdbx_description
1 polymer ?
#
loop_
_entity_poly.entity_id
_entity_poly.type
_entity_poly.pdbx_seq_one_letter_code
_entity_poly.pdbx_strand_id
1 'polypeptide(L)'
;CSSELLSSRWGFRDLLAQVPVGVVMFDLCWVGGLSEGRKIASMAEAWHLPVAPHDCVGPVTITANVHLGVNAPNALIQEIVRASYTSWYRDLLTELPKVERGYIYPLHGPGLGTRLQPGVLQRKDATVRRTDLVHRVAS
;
A
#
# COMPACT_ATOMS: atom_id res chain seq x y z
N CYS A 1 -8.94 8.61 12.16
CA CYS A 1 -7.92 8.34 11.12
C CYS A 1 -7.46 9.65 10.52
N SER A 2 -6.22 9.72 10.17
CA SER A 2 -5.64 10.93 9.58
C SER A 2 -4.53 10.59 8.60
N SER A 3 -4.50 11.37 7.52
CA SER A 3 -3.29 11.63 6.74
C SER A 3 -2.94 10.68 5.61
N GLU A 4 -3.92 10.04 4.99
CA GLU A 4 -3.70 9.23 3.79
C GLU A 4 -2.94 9.96 2.67
N LEU A 5 -3.06 11.29 2.61
CA LEU A 5 -2.39 12.13 1.61
C LEU A 5 -0.96 12.57 1.98
N LEU A 6 -0.50 12.30 3.20
CA LEU A 6 0.88 12.63 3.57
C LEU A 6 1.86 11.72 2.84
N SER A 7 2.97 12.30 2.43
CA SER A 7 4.09 11.59 1.82
C SER A 7 5.26 11.47 2.79
N SER A 8 6.00 10.37 2.66
CA SER A 8 7.22 10.03 3.39
C SER A 8 7.09 9.99 4.93
N ARG A 9 8.00 9.27 5.58
CA ARG A 9 8.08 9.20 7.06
C ARG A 9 8.32 10.56 7.73
N TRP A 10 8.86 11.53 7.02
CA TRP A 10 9.15 12.84 7.59
C TRP A 10 7.88 13.64 7.88
N GLY A 11 6.90 13.60 6.96
CA GLY A 11 5.59 14.19 7.20
C GLY A 11 4.86 13.51 8.36
N PHE A 12 4.94 12.20 8.47
CA PHE A 12 4.34 11.46 9.58
C PHE A 12 5.04 11.72 10.92
N ARG A 13 6.36 11.90 10.95
CA ARG A 13 7.09 12.34 12.14
C ARG A 13 6.54 13.67 12.66
N ASP A 14 6.36 14.62 11.76
CA ASP A 14 5.89 15.96 12.14
C ASP A 14 4.41 15.93 12.57
N LEU A 15 3.59 15.12 11.91
CA LEU A 15 2.20 14.87 12.31
C LEU A 15 2.12 14.32 13.73
N LEU A 16 2.85 13.24 14.01
CA LEU A 16 2.80 12.56 15.32
C LEU A 16 3.33 13.43 16.47
N ALA A 17 4.27 14.35 16.17
CA ALA A 17 4.79 15.27 17.17
C ALA A 17 3.85 16.43 17.50
N GLN A 18 2.95 16.81 16.57
CA GLN A 18 2.19 18.06 16.67
C GLN A 18 0.69 17.86 16.84
N VAL A 19 0.15 16.71 16.43
CA VAL A 19 -1.29 16.48 16.37
C VAL A 19 -1.67 15.21 17.13
N PRO A 20 -2.68 15.24 18.00
CA PRO A 20 -3.21 14.04 18.62
C PRO A 20 -3.94 13.19 17.58
N VAL A 21 -3.33 12.10 17.17
CA VAL A 21 -3.87 11.13 16.21
C VAL A 21 -4.27 9.86 16.93
N GLY A 22 -5.46 9.33 16.66
CA GLY A 22 -5.91 8.06 17.25
C GLY A 22 -5.56 6.83 16.39
N VAL A 23 -5.54 6.99 15.07
CA VAL A 23 -5.16 5.95 14.10
C VAL A 23 -4.37 6.60 12.98
N VAL A 24 -3.20 6.06 12.68
CA VAL A 24 -2.34 6.54 11.59
C VAL A 24 -2.75 5.84 10.30
N MET A 25 -3.17 6.63 9.32
CA MET A 25 -3.53 6.15 8.00
C MET A 25 -2.52 6.65 6.97
N PHE A 26 -2.03 5.77 6.12
CA PHE A 26 -1.14 6.11 5.02
C PHE A 26 -1.40 5.21 3.82
N ASP A 27 -1.13 5.74 2.63
CA ASP A 27 -1.21 4.98 1.37
C ASP A 27 0.19 4.63 0.88
N LEU A 28 0.44 3.35 0.60
CA LEU A 28 1.75 2.87 0.15
C LEU A 28 2.19 3.49 -1.18
N CYS A 29 1.24 3.86 -2.05
CA CYS A 29 1.57 4.54 -3.31
C CYS A 29 2.06 5.97 -3.11
N TRP A 30 1.61 6.63 -2.05
CA TRP A 30 1.93 8.05 -1.80
C TRP A 30 3.09 8.23 -0.82
N VAL A 31 3.26 7.33 0.14
CA VAL A 31 4.36 7.45 1.11
C VAL A 31 5.72 7.00 0.57
N GLY A 32 5.77 6.28 -0.56
CA GLY A 32 7.02 5.80 -1.15
C GLY A 32 7.22 4.28 -1.05
N GLY A 33 6.13 3.52 -0.95
CA GLY A 33 6.11 2.06 -1.01
C GLY A 33 6.28 1.36 0.35
N LEU A 34 6.43 0.03 0.29
CA LEU A 34 6.49 -0.85 1.47
C LEU A 34 7.56 -0.46 2.49
N SER A 35 8.75 -0.08 2.03
CA SER A 35 9.86 0.29 2.93
C SER A 35 9.56 1.54 3.75
N GLU A 36 8.93 2.55 3.15
CA GLU A 36 8.48 3.74 3.87
C GLU A 36 7.28 3.46 4.77
N GLY A 37 6.28 2.74 4.26
CA GLY A 37 5.10 2.36 5.05
C GLY A 37 5.47 1.56 6.30
N ARG A 38 6.42 0.64 6.21
CA ARG A 38 6.94 -0.11 7.37
C ARG A 38 7.58 0.82 8.42
N LYS A 39 8.37 1.81 7.97
CA LYS A 39 8.99 2.78 8.89
C LYS A 39 7.96 3.65 9.58
N ILE A 40 6.90 4.06 8.85
CA ILE A 40 5.79 4.82 9.41
C ILE A 40 5.02 3.96 10.43
N ALA A 41 4.74 2.70 10.12
CA ALA A 41 4.09 1.78 11.05
C ALA A 41 4.91 1.60 12.35
N SER A 42 6.23 1.38 12.24
CA SER A 42 7.12 1.27 13.41
C SER A 42 7.21 2.59 14.20
N MET A 43 7.16 3.73 13.53
CA MET A 43 7.11 5.03 14.20
C MET A 43 5.79 5.19 14.97
N ALA A 44 4.65 4.86 14.38
CA ALA A 44 3.35 4.89 15.05
C ALA A 44 3.30 3.91 16.24
N GLU A 45 3.89 2.73 16.10
CA GLU A 45 4.02 1.74 17.17
C GLU A 45 4.76 2.31 18.42
N ALA A 46 5.84 3.06 18.20
CA ALA A 46 6.60 3.71 19.27
C ALA A 46 5.76 4.76 20.04
N TRP A 47 4.68 5.27 19.44
CA TRP A 47 3.68 6.15 20.06
C TRP A 47 2.44 5.40 20.54
N HIS A 48 2.47 4.07 20.56
CA HIS A 48 1.32 3.21 20.90
C HIS A 48 0.09 3.45 20.00
N LEU A 49 0.31 3.85 18.75
CA LEU A 49 -0.77 4.14 17.81
C LEU A 49 -0.96 2.99 16.83
N PRO A 50 -2.20 2.58 16.58
CA PRO A 50 -2.49 1.63 15.52
C PRO A 50 -2.39 2.27 14.14
N VAL A 51 -2.17 1.41 13.14
CA VAL A 51 -2.17 1.82 11.72
C VAL A 51 -3.33 1.18 10.97
N ALA A 52 -3.87 1.92 9.99
CA ALA A 52 -4.88 1.46 9.04
C ALA A 52 -4.44 1.88 7.62
N PRO A 53 -3.80 1.00 6.86
CA PRO A 53 -3.37 1.33 5.51
C PRO A 53 -4.55 1.67 4.59
N HIS A 54 -4.43 2.78 3.86
CA HIS A 54 -5.43 3.28 2.92
C HIS A 54 -5.44 2.48 1.62
N ASP A 55 -6.62 2.21 1.04
CA ASP A 55 -6.79 1.62 -0.29
C ASP A 55 -7.86 2.31 -1.12
N CYS A 56 -7.44 3.07 -2.12
CA CYS A 56 -8.31 3.52 -3.21
C CYS A 56 -7.58 3.58 -4.55
N VAL A 57 -6.29 3.26 -4.58
CA VAL A 57 -5.41 3.50 -5.73
C VAL A 57 -5.40 2.30 -6.70
N GLY A 58 -5.53 1.08 -6.19
CA GLY A 58 -5.58 -0.09 -7.06
C GLY A 58 -5.15 -1.41 -6.41
N PRO A 59 -5.28 -2.52 -7.17
CA PRO A 59 -5.14 -3.86 -6.60
C PRO A 59 -3.72 -4.21 -6.16
N VAL A 60 -2.70 -3.54 -6.71
CA VAL A 60 -1.30 -3.72 -6.26
C VAL A 60 -1.13 -3.13 -4.87
N THR A 61 -1.76 -1.96 -4.61
CA THR A 61 -1.70 -1.29 -3.31
C THR A 61 -2.31 -2.15 -2.21
N ILE A 62 -3.55 -2.63 -2.39
CA ILE A 62 -4.19 -3.48 -1.38
C ILE A 62 -3.40 -4.77 -1.14
N THR A 63 -2.83 -5.39 -2.18
CA THR A 63 -1.99 -6.58 -2.02
C THR A 63 -0.75 -6.28 -1.18
N ALA A 64 -0.06 -5.17 -1.45
CA ALA A 64 1.10 -4.74 -0.68
C ALA A 64 0.73 -4.37 0.77
N ASN A 65 -0.41 -3.69 0.97
CA ASN A 65 -0.94 -3.33 2.28
C ASN A 65 -1.21 -4.57 3.16
N VAL A 66 -1.74 -5.66 2.57
CA VAL A 66 -1.98 -6.90 3.32
C VAL A 66 -0.67 -7.50 3.82
N HIS A 67 0.38 -7.52 2.98
CA HIS A 67 1.70 -7.97 3.42
C HIS A 67 2.31 -7.08 4.51
N LEU A 68 2.10 -5.77 4.42
CA LEU A 68 2.49 -4.85 5.49
C LEU A 68 1.71 -5.14 6.77
N GLY A 69 0.38 -5.31 6.67
CA GLY A 69 -0.52 -5.54 7.81
C GLY A 69 -0.18 -6.81 8.59
N VAL A 70 0.15 -7.91 7.91
CA VAL A 70 0.57 -9.14 8.61
C VAL A 70 1.96 -9.04 9.25
N ASN A 71 2.77 -8.05 8.85
CA ASN A 71 4.10 -7.80 9.41
C ASN A 71 4.10 -6.75 10.54
N ALA A 72 3.15 -5.80 10.53
CA ALA A 72 3.09 -4.71 11.48
C ALA A 72 2.25 -5.11 12.71
N PRO A 73 2.84 -5.21 13.92
CA PRO A 73 2.11 -5.65 15.13
C PRO A 73 0.97 -4.72 15.52
N ASN A 74 1.06 -3.44 15.12
CA ASN A 74 0.07 -2.40 15.37
C ASN A 74 -0.93 -2.20 14.24
N ALA A 75 -1.00 -3.10 13.25
CA ALA A 75 -2.02 -3.05 12.22
C ALA A 75 -3.40 -3.33 12.83
N LEU A 76 -4.32 -2.38 12.68
CA LEU A 76 -5.68 -2.47 13.23
C LEU A 76 -6.65 -3.08 12.24
N ILE A 77 -6.75 -2.48 11.06
CA ILE A 77 -7.64 -2.87 9.98
C ILE A 77 -7.00 -2.53 8.63
N GLN A 78 -7.46 -3.21 7.58
CA GLN A 78 -7.17 -2.85 6.19
C GLN A 78 -8.40 -2.20 5.57
N GLU A 79 -8.25 -0.97 5.09
CA GLU A 79 -9.28 -0.35 4.26
C GLU A 79 -9.38 -1.06 2.91
N ILE A 80 -10.61 -1.16 2.39
CA ILE A 80 -10.88 -1.76 1.08
C ILE A 80 -12.01 -1.02 0.38
N VAL A 81 -11.79 -0.62 -0.87
CA VAL A 81 -12.86 -0.12 -1.74
C VAL A 81 -13.59 -1.31 -2.34
N ARG A 82 -14.65 -1.74 -1.67
CA ARG A 82 -15.42 -2.94 -2.05
C ARG A 82 -15.87 -2.92 -3.52
N ALA A 83 -16.34 -1.78 -4.01
CA ALA A 83 -16.79 -1.65 -5.39
C ALA A 83 -15.66 -1.99 -6.38
N SER A 84 -14.46 -1.45 -6.18
CA SER A 84 -13.29 -1.73 -7.02
C SER A 84 -12.80 -3.16 -6.87
N TYR A 85 -12.73 -3.67 -5.64
CA TYR A 85 -12.30 -5.03 -5.35
C TYR A 85 -13.20 -6.10 -5.99
N THR A 86 -14.53 -5.88 -5.99
CA THR A 86 -15.49 -6.82 -6.58
C THR A 86 -15.65 -6.67 -8.09
N SER A 87 -15.08 -5.63 -8.68
CA SER A 87 -15.15 -5.34 -10.13
C SER A 87 -13.76 -5.39 -10.79
N TRP A 88 -13.21 -4.26 -11.16
CA TRP A 88 -12.08 -4.12 -12.07
C TRP A 88 -10.71 -4.50 -11.48
N TYR A 89 -10.56 -4.62 -10.17
CA TYR A 89 -9.29 -5.09 -9.58
C TYR A 89 -8.89 -6.46 -10.14
N ARG A 90 -9.86 -7.34 -10.38
CA ARG A 90 -9.66 -8.68 -10.93
C ARG A 90 -9.15 -8.67 -12.39
N ASP A 91 -9.42 -7.59 -13.11
CA ASP A 91 -8.98 -7.45 -14.50
C ASP A 91 -7.50 -7.09 -14.61
N LEU A 92 -6.87 -6.66 -13.51
CA LEU A 92 -5.49 -6.19 -13.50
C LEU A 92 -4.49 -7.18 -12.91
N LEU A 93 -4.89 -7.99 -11.94
CA LEU A 93 -4.01 -8.97 -11.28
C LEU A 93 -4.47 -10.40 -11.51
N THR A 94 -3.51 -11.32 -11.58
CA THR A 94 -3.79 -12.76 -11.72
C THR A 94 -4.50 -13.33 -10.49
N GLU A 95 -4.28 -12.75 -9.33
CA GLU A 95 -4.90 -13.14 -8.07
C GLU A 95 -5.00 -11.93 -7.14
N LEU A 96 -6.11 -11.83 -6.40
CA LEU A 96 -6.32 -10.83 -5.36
C LEU A 96 -6.30 -11.48 -3.98
N PRO A 97 -5.85 -10.75 -2.93
CA PRO A 97 -5.99 -11.17 -1.54
C PRO A 97 -7.44 -11.54 -1.24
N LYS A 98 -7.68 -12.74 -0.73
CA LYS A 98 -9.04 -13.21 -0.42
C LYS A 98 -9.63 -12.45 0.75
N VAL A 99 -10.86 -11.95 0.59
CA VAL A 99 -11.65 -11.37 1.67
C VAL A 99 -12.74 -12.37 2.06
N GLU A 100 -12.73 -12.80 3.31
CA GLU A 100 -13.70 -13.78 3.82
C GLU A 100 -13.98 -13.51 5.30
N ARG A 101 -15.26 -13.48 5.67
CA ARG A 101 -15.73 -13.35 7.07
C ARG A 101 -15.13 -12.16 7.82
N GLY A 102 -14.89 -11.04 7.14
CA GLY A 102 -14.31 -9.85 7.73
C GLY A 102 -12.77 -9.85 7.82
N TYR A 103 -12.10 -10.87 7.29
CA TYR A 103 -10.66 -10.97 7.22
C TYR A 103 -10.17 -10.86 5.77
N ILE A 104 -8.98 -10.32 5.59
CA ILE A 104 -8.25 -10.34 4.33
C ILE A 104 -6.97 -11.17 4.50
N TYR A 105 -6.69 -12.03 3.55
CA TYR A 105 -5.59 -13.00 3.63
C TYR A 105 -4.47 -12.64 2.65
N PRO A 106 -3.20 -12.73 3.08
CA PRO A 106 -2.08 -12.51 2.18
C PRO A 106 -2.02 -13.59 1.11
N LEU A 107 -1.53 -13.21 -0.06
CA LEU A 107 -1.22 -14.16 -1.12
C LEU A 107 0.07 -14.91 -0.83
N HIS A 108 0.16 -16.13 -1.34
CA HIS A 108 1.33 -16.98 -1.22
C HIS A 108 2.16 -16.92 -2.52
N GLY A 109 3.47 -17.05 -2.40
CA GLY A 109 4.39 -17.07 -3.53
C GLY A 109 5.43 -15.94 -3.52
N PRO A 110 6.29 -15.88 -4.53
CA PRO A 110 7.34 -14.88 -4.60
C PRO A 110 6.80 -13.45 -4.74
N GLY A 111 7.49 -12.50 -4.13
CA GLY A 111 7.11 -11.08 -4.15
C GLY A 111 5.78 -10.83 -3.45
N LEU A 112 4.81 -10.24 -4.14
CA LEU A 112 3.46 -10.01 -3.62
C LEU A 112 2.52 -11.22 -3.77
N GLY A 113 3.00 -12.35 -4.32
CA GLY A 113 2.19 -13.53 -4.58
C GLY A 113 1.26 -13.41 -5.79
N THR A 114 1.36 -12.34 -6.58
CA THR A 114 0.53 -12.08 -7.75
C THR A 114 1.33 -11.41 -8.87
N ARG A 115 0.73 -11.31 -10.06
CA ARG A 115 1.31 -10.66 -11.24
C ARG A 115 0.23 -9.85 -11.94
N LEU A 116 0.66 -8.90 -12.79
CA LEU A 116 -0.26 -8.26 -13.72
C LEU A 116 -0.84 -9.31 -14.68
N GLN A 117 -2.13 -9.18 -15.00
CA GLN A 117 -2.75 -10.01 -16.05
C GLN A 117 -2.00 -9.82 -17.38
N PRO A 118 -1.84 -10.89 -18.18
CA PRO A 118 -1.31 -10.77 -19.52
C PRO A 118 -2.08 -9.72 -20.32
N GLY A 119 -1.37 -8.85 -21.02
CA GLY A 119 -1.97 -7.82 -21.86
C GLY A 119 -2.41 -6.53 -21.16
N VAL A 120 -2.34 -6.43 -19.83
CA VAL A 120 -2.70 -5.19 -19.11
C VAL A 120 -1.92 -3.98 -19.63
N LEU A 121 -0.62 -4.14 -19.87
CA LEU A 121 0.23 -3.04 -20.35
C LEU A 121 -0.04 -2.65 -21.84
N GLN A 122 -0.75 -3.48 -22.59
CA GLN A 122 -1.16 -3.24 -23.97
C GLN A 122 -2.58 -2.70 -24.10
N ARG A 123 -3.30 -2.52 -23.00
CA ARG A 123 -4.67 -1.97 -23.03
C ARG A 123 -4.66 -0.55 -23.60
N LYS A 124 -5.71 -0.19 -24.33
CA LYS A 124 -5.87 1.16 -24.90
C LYS A 124 -5.98 2.27 -23.87
N ASP A 125 -6.45 1.92 -22.66
CA ASP A 125 -6.62 2.80 -21.50
C ASP A 125 -5.39 2.77 -20.55
N ALA A 126 -4.34 2.02 -20.88
CA ALA A 126 -3.11 1.96 -20.09
C ALA A 126 -2.13 3.06 -20.51
N THR A 127 -1.60 3.79 -19.54
CA THR A 127 -0.46 4.69 -19.74
C THR A 127 0.77 4.05 -19.11
N VAL A 128 1.72 3.63 -19.94
CA VAL A 128 2.97 3.00 -19.48
C VAL A 128 4.09 4.04 -19.52
N ARG A 129 4.71 4.29 -18.37
CA ARG A 129 5.92 5.12 -18.27
C ARG A 129 7.06 4.28 -17.75
N ARG A 130 8.21 4.38 -18.40
CA ARG A 130 9.44 3.71 -17.98
C ARG A 130 10.51 4.76 -17.72
N THR A 131 11.15 4.70 -16.55
CA THR A 131 12.27 5.54 -16.20
C THR A 131 13.49 4.66 -16.05
N ASP A 132 14.45 4.82 -16.96
CA ASP A 132 15.73 4.13 -16.88
C ASP A 132 16.73 5.04 -16.15
N LEU A 133 17.49 4.49 -15.21
CA LEU A 133 18.61 5.19 -14.59
C LEU A 133 19.69 5.37 -15.67
N VAL A 134 19.84 6.58 -16.17
CA VAL A 134 20.99 6.93 -16.99
C VAL A 134 22.19 7.01 -16.04
N HIS A 135 23.05 5.99 -16.07
CA HIS A 135 24.36 6.10 -15.47
C HIS A 135 25.13 7.19 -16.23
N ARG A 136 25.17 8.42 -15.69
CA ARG A 136 26.18 9.37 -16.10
C ARG A 136 27.53 8.80 -15.67
N VAL A 137 28.23 8.17 -16.58
CA VAL A 137 29.65 7.93 -16.43
C VAL A 137 30.28 9.30 -16.43
N ALA A 138 30.79 9.73 -15.28
CA ALA A 138 31.62 10.92 -15.20
C ALA A 138 32.88 10.64 -16.02
N SER A 139 33.04 11.36 -17.10
CA SER A 139 34.28 11.45 -17.88
C SER A 139 35.27 12.36 -17.17
#